data_6e9801504da76cf4ee602f0c8306cea9
#
_entry.id   6e9801504da76cf4ee602f0c8306cea9
#
_cell.length_a   1.000
_cell.length_b   1.000
_cell.length_c   1.000
_cell.angle_alpha   90.00
_cell.angle_beta   90.00
_cell.angle_gamma   90.00
#
_symmetry.space_group_name_H-M   'P 1'
#
loop_
_entity.id
_entity.type
_entity.pdbx_description
1 polymer ?
#
loop_
_entity_poly.entity_id
_entity_poly.type
_entity_poly.pdbx_seq_one_letter_code
_entity_poly.pdbx_strand_id
1 'polypeptide(L)'
;MSLTPVVGIVGSDGAYGRWLRRFLEQRLGLEVIGHDPADAASDSPETLLDRAEVLIFSAPIRHTPALIAEYVARSGGREAGRLWLDVTSVKSAPVEAMLASQAEVVGLHPMTAPPKAPTLKGRVMVVCEARVSQWQPFVQQLCEALEAECVRATPEHHDQVMALVQAMVHATHLAPVG
;
A
#
# COMPACT_ATOMS: atom_id res chain seq x y z
N MET A 1 -8.01 8.12 17.19
CA MET A 1 -6.97 7.60 16.27
C MET A 1 -5.72 7.28 17.09
N SER A 2 -5.07 6.17 16.83
CA SER A 2 -3.86 5.72 17.52
C SER A 2 -2.63 5.90 16.63
N LEU A 3 -1.48 6.28 17.24
CA LEU A 3 -0.18 6.26 16.55
C LEU A 3 0.52 4.90 16.66
N THR A 4 -0.07 3.96 17.40
CA THR A 4 0.38 2.57 17.51
C THR A 4 -0.74 1.61 17.10
N PRO A 5 -1.30 1.75 15.88
CA PRO A 5 -2.40 0.91 15.43
C PRO A 5 -1.96 -0.53 15.17
N VAL A 6 -2.91 -1.46 15.25
CA VAL A 6 -2.72 -2.80 14.69
C VAL A 6 -2.80 -2.68 13.16
N VAL A 7 -1.78 -3.21 12.48
CA VAL A 7 -1.71 -3.18 11.01
C VAL A 7 -1.98 -4.57 10.46
N GLY A 8 -2.90 -4.64 9.50
CA GLY A 8 -3.16 -5.86 8.74
C GLY A 8 -2.54 -5.75 7.34
N ILE A 9 -1.90 -6.81 6.87
CA ILE A 9 -1.34 -6.89 5.53
C ILE A 9 -2.06 -7.98 4.75
N VAL A 10 -2.72 -7.59 3.67
CA VAL A 10 -3.30 -8.51 2.69
C VAL A 10 -2.23 -8.78 1.64
N GLY A 11 -1.82 -10.04 1.50
CA GLY A 11 -0.65 -10.42 0.72
C GLY A 11 0.62 -10.46 1.57
N SER A 12 0.51 -10.94 2.80
CA SER A 12 1.58 -10.88 3.80
C SER A 12 2.78 -11.79 3.49
N ASP A 13 2.62 -12.80 2.64
CA ASP A 13 3.71 -13.71 2.26
C ASP A 13 4.43 -13.28 0.98
N GLY A 14 3.96 -12.24 0.30
CA GLY A 14 4.65 -11.64 -0.83
C GLY A 14 5.90 -10.87 -0.41
N ALA A 15 6.73 -10.49 -1.39
CA ALA A 15 8.00 -9.83 -1.11
C ALA A 15 7.81 -8.49 -0.36
N TYR A 16 6.90 -7.62 -0.82
CA TYR A 16 6.60 -6.38 -0.11
C TYR A 16 5.86 -6.63 1.20
N GLY A 17 4.96 -7.60 1.23
CA GLY A 17 4.24 -7.94 2.47
C GLY A 17 5.19 -8.30 3.60
N ARG A 18 6.18 -9.15 3.31
CA ARG A 18 7.19 -9.54 4.30
C ARG A 18 8.11 -8.39 4.68
N TRP A 19 8.51 -7.56 3.71
CA TRP A 19 9.35 -6.40 3.98
C TRP A 19 8.62 -5.39 4.87
N LEU A 20 7.36 -5.10 4.55
CA LEU A 20 6.53 -4.18 5.31
C LEU A 20 6.30 -4.68 6.75
N ARG A 21 6.06 -5.99 6.91
CA ARG A 21 5.90 -6.56 8.26
C ARG A 21 7.14 -6.29 9.10
N ARG A 22 8.33 -6.61 8.59
CA ARG A 22 9.58 -6.36 9.31
C ARG A 22 9.77 -4.86 9.61
N PHE A 23 9.50 -4.02 8.64
CA PHE A 23 9.60 -2.56 8.82
C PHE A 23 8.67 -2.06 9.93
N LEU A 24 7.40 -2.42 9.86
CA LEU A 24 6.39 -1.95 10.81
C LEU A 24 6.66 -2.47 12.22
N GLU A 25 7.08 -3.73 12.35
CA GLU A 25 7.40 -4.32 13.65
C GLU A 25 8.70 -3.76 14.23
N GLN A 26 9.75 -3.70 13.45
CA GLN A 26 11.09 -3.36 13.95
C GLN A 26 11.33 -1.86 14.05
N ARG A 27 10.81 -1.08 13.12
CA ARG A 27 11.07 0.37 13.08
C ARG A 27 9.99 1.19 13.77
N LEU A 28 8.74 0.73 13.77
CA LEU A 28 7.62 1.43 14.39
C LEU A 28 7.07 0.73 15.62
N GLY A 29 7.52 -0.50 15.92
CA GLY A 29 7.07 -1.25 17.09
C GLY A 29 5.59 -1.60 17.06
N LEU A 30 5.00 -1.77 15.86
CA LEU A 30 3.57 -2.03 15.71
C LEU A 30 3.28 -3.53 15.72
N GLU A 31 2.08 -3.89 16.19
CA GLU A 31 1.55 -5.24 16.01
C GLU A 31 1.10 -5.40 14.56
N VAL A 32 1.56 -6.45 13.87
CA VAL A 32 1.20 -6.74 12.49
C VAL A 32 0.56 -8.11 12.41
N ILE A 33 -0.61 -8.17 11.78
CA ILE A 33 -1.30 -9.40 11.42
C ILE A 33 -1.36 -9.47 9.89
N GLY A 34 -1.48 -10.65 9.33
CA GLY A 34 -1.43 -10.80 7.88
C GLY A 34 -2.26 -11.95 7.36
N HIS A 35 -2.78 -11.81 6.16
CA HIS A 35 -3.44 -12.87 5.42
C HIS A 35 -2.75 -13.07 4.07
N ASP A 36 -2.48 -14.33 3.74
CA ASP A 36 -2.01 -14.74 2.42
C ASP A 36 -2.49 -16.16 2.13
N PRO A 37 -3.13 -16.41 0.96
CA PRO A 37 -3.54 -17.75 0.59
C PRO A 37 -2.36 -18.74 0.48
N ALA A 38 -1.15 -18.24 0.23
CA ALA A 38 0.05 -19.07 0.13
C ALA A 38 0.59 -19.50 1.51
N ASP A 39 0.11 -18.89 2.59
CA ASP A 39 0.50 -19.20 3.96
C ASP A 39 -0.72 -19.69 4.75
N ALA A 40 -0.84 -20.99 4.92
CA ALA A 40 -1.97 -21.59 5.64
C ALA A 40 -2.00 -21.21 7.13
N ALA A 41 -0.88 -20.76 7.69
CA ALA A 41 -0.78 -20.32 9.08
C ALA A 41 -1.10 -18.84 9.25
N SER A 42 -1.35 -18.11 8.16
CA SER A 42 -1.70 -16.69 8.25
C SER A 42 -3.10 -16.49 8.83
N ASP A 43 -3.36 -15.27 9.30
CA ASP A 43 -4.68 -14.90 9.82
C ASP A 43 -5.73 -14.91 8.73
N SER A 44 -7.02 -15.05 9.11
CA SER A 44 -8.11 -14.99 8.14
C SER A 44 -8.41 -13.55 7.73
N PRO A 45 -9.05 -13.34 6.57
CA PRO A 45 -9.53 -12.01 6.20
C PRO A 45 -10.47 -11.40 7.25
N GLU A 46 -11.30 -12.22 7.88
CA GLU A 46 -12.20 -11.74 8.94
C GLU A 46 -11.43 -11.21 10.15
N THR A 47 -10.33 -11.86 10.53
CA THR A 47 -9.48 -11.38 11.61
C THR A 47 -8.88 -10.01 11.27
N LEU A 48 -8.44 -9.81 10.04
CA LEU A 48 -7.93 -8.51 9.60
C LEU A 48 -9.02 -7.44 9.65
N LEU A 49 -10.21 -7.75 9.15
CA LEU A 49 -11.33 -6.81 9.18
C LEU A 49 -11.79 -6.47 10.59
N ASP A 50 -11.67 -7.41 11.54
CA ASP A 50 -12.04 -7.16 12.93
C ASP A 50 -10.98 -6.34 13.67
N ARG A 51 -9.70 -6.63 13.46
CA ARG A 51 -8.62 -6.15 14.33
C ARG A 51 -7.76 -5.05 13.72
N ALA A 52 -7.59 -5.00 12.40
CA ALA A 52 -6.67 -4.07 11.79
C ALA A 52 -7.26 -2.66 11.71
N GLU A 53 -6.65 -1.72 12.39
CA GLU A 53 -6.99 -0.30 12.28
C GLU A 53 -6.41 0.31 11.00
N VAL A 54 -5.28 -0.23 10.54
CA VAL A 54 -4.67 0.09 9.25
C VAL A 54 -4.61 -1.19 8.43
N LEU A 55 -5.13 -1.17 7.21
CA LEU A 55 -5.11 -2.31 6.30
C LEU A 55 -4.30 -1.95 5.06
N ILE A 56 -3.29 -2.77 4.75
CA ILE A 56 -2.41 -2.55 3.60
C ILE A 56 -2.60 -3.68 2.60
N PHE A 57 -2.99 -3.32 1.38
CA PHE A 57 -3.12 -4.27 0.27
C PHE A 57 -1.79 -4.35 -0.47
N SER A 58 -1.14 -5.51 -0.40
CA SER A 58 0.16 -5.80 -1.00
C SER A 58 0.11 -7.05 -1.89
N ALA A 59 -1.03 -7.31 -2.51
CA ALA A 59 -1.23 -8.42 -3.44
C ALA A 59 -0.71 -8.07 -4.84
N PRO A 60 -0.55 -9.07 -5.76
CA PRO A 60 -0.21 -8.81 -7.14
C PRO A 60 -1.17 -7.81 -7.79
N ILE A 61 -0.61 -6.92 -8.59
CA ILE A 61 -1.31 -5.76 -9.15
C ILE A 61 -2.63 -6.10 -9.86
N ARG A 62 -2.65 -7.16 -10.67
CA ARG A 62 -3.84 -7.54 -11.45
C ARG A 62 -4.99 -8.07 -10.59
N HIS A 63 -4.71 -8.48 -9.36
CA HIS A 63 -5.72 -9.00 -8.44
C HIS A 63 -6.19 -7.96 -7.44
N THR A 64 -5.45 -6.87 -7.28
CA THR A 64 -5.66 -5.92 -6.19
C THR A 64 -7.04 -5.24 -6.24
N PRO A 65 -7.54 -4.70 -7.36
CA PRO A 65 -8.85 -4.06 -7.35
C PRO A 65 -9.99 -5.01 -6.98
N ALA A 66 -9.98 -6.23 -7.52
CA ALA A 66 -11.01 -7.23 -7.20
C ALA A 66 -10.92 -7.67 -5.73
N LEU A 67 -9.72 -7.83 -5.22
CA LEU A 67 -9.48 -8.19 -3.83
C LEU A 67 -9.94 -7.09 -2.88
N ILE A 68 -9.66 -5.84 -3.20
CA ILE A 68 -10.17 -4.69 -2.42
C ILE A 68 -11.69 -4.68 -2.41
N ALA A 69 -12.33 -4.89 -3.56
CA ALA A 69 -13.79 -4.93 -3.66
C ALA A 69 -14.38 -6.04 -2.78
N GLU A 70 -13.72 -7.19 -2.71
CA GLU A 70 -14.12 -8.29 -1.82
C GLU A 70 -14.05 -7.87 -0.35
N TYR A 71 -12.96 -7.20 0.06
CA TYR A 71 -12.84 -6.69 1.43
C TYR A 71 -13.88 -5.62 1.75
N VAL A 72 -14.18 -4.73 0.80
CA VAL A 72 -15.26 -3.74 0.95
C VAL A 72 -16.61 -4.46 1.23
N ALA A 73 -16.94 -5.46 0.43
CA ALA A 73 -18.19 -6.20 0.57
C ALA A 73 -18.28 -6.94 1.90
N ARG A 74 -17.16 -7.46 2.41
CA ARG A 74 -17.10 -8.22 3.65
C ARG A 74 -16.98 -7.36 4.90
N SER A 75 -16.59 -6.11 4.78
CA SER A 75 -16.27 -5.26 5.94
C SER A 75 -17.50 -4.91 6.76
N GLY A 76 -18.68 -4.78 6.12
CA GLY A 76 -19.93 -4.48 6.83
C GLY A 76 -19.87 -3.17 7.63
N GLY A 77 -19.11 -2.19 7.17
CA GLY A 77 -18.97 -0.91 7.84
C GLY A 77 -17.89 -0.88 8.94
N ARG A 78 -17.25 -2.02 9.22
CA ARG A 78 -16.17 -2.08 10.24
C ARG A 78 -14.98 -1.19 9.89
N GLU A 79 -14.78 -0.88 8.61
CA GLU A 79 -13.68 -0.07 8.14
C GLU A 79 -13.87 1.43 8.37
N ALA A 80 -15.07 1.87 8.77
CA ALA A 80 -15.29 3.28 9.07
C ALA A 80 -14.35 3.77 10.18
N GLY A 81 -13.67 4.88 9.93
CA GLY A 81 -12.68 5.44 10.86
C GLY A 81 -11.31 4.76 10.80
N ARG A 82 -11.12 3.77 9.93
CA ARG A 82 -9.85 3.08 9.71
C ARG A 82 -9.13 3.64 8.50
N LEU A 83 -7.85 3.25 8.33
CA LEU A 83 -7.03 3.65 7.19
C LEU A 83 -6.76 2.45 6.30
N TRP A 84 -7.05 2.59 5.01
CA TRP A 84 -6.74 1.59 3.99
C TRP A 84 -5.68 2.12 3.03
N LEU A 85 -4.64 1.33 2.81
CA LEU A 85 -3.51 1.65 1.95
C LEU A 85 -3.32 0.54 0.92
N ASP A 86 -2.77 0.89 -0.25
CA ASP A 86 -2.21 -0.09 -1.18
C ASP A 86 -0.77 0.30 -1.53
N VAL A 87 0.00 -0.64 -2.05
CA VAL A 87 1.41 -0.43 -2.42
C VAL A 87 1.69 -0.88 -3.86
N THR A 88 0.66 -0.94 -4.70
CA THR A 88 0.80 -1.38 -6.09
C THR A 88 1.41 -0.30 -6.99
N SER A 89 1.87 -0.70 -8.18
CA SER A 89 2.51 0.22 -9.13
C SER A 89 1.52 1.01 -10.00
N VAL A 90 0.22 0.71 -9.93
CA VAL A 90 -0.85 1.56 -10.50
C VAL A 90 -1.69 2.10 -9.37
N LYS A 91 -2.27 3.29 -9.54
CA LYS A 91 -2.97 3.97 -8.44
C LYS A 91 -4.46 4.14 -8.67
N SER A 92 -4.91 4.45 -9.90
CA SER A 92 -6.32 4.79 -10.13
C SER A 92 -7.27 3.68 -9.73
N ALA A 93 -7.06 2.45 -10.21
CA ALA A 93 -7.98 1.34 -9.95
C ALA A 93 -7.99 0.90 -8.47
N PRO A 94 -6.84 0.70 -7.80
CA PRO A 94 -6.84 0.37 -6.37
C PRO A 94 -7.45 1.47 -5.49
N VAL A 95 -7.11 2.73 -5.75
CA VAL A 95 -7.64 3.86 -4.96
C VAL A 95 -9.14 3.98 -5.16
N GLU A 96 -9.64 3.88 -6.40
CA GLU A 96 -11.08 3.89 -6.67
C GLU A 96 -11.80 2.75 -5.92
N ALA A 97 -11.22 1.55 -5.93
CA ALA A 97 -11.81 0.42 -5.21
C ALA A 97 -11.85 0.68 -3.70
N MET A 98 -10.78 1.22 -3.12
CA MET A 98 -10.76 1.57 -1.69
C MET A 98 -11.73 2.69 -1.34
N LEU A 99 -11.95 3.64 -2.24
CA LEU A 99 -12.89 4.75 -2.03
C LEU A 99 -14.35 4.30 -1.97
N ALA A 100 -14.67 3.10 -2.45
CA ALA A 100 -15.99 2.50 -2.28
C ALA A 100 -16.26 2.10 -0.82
N SER A 101 -15.25 2.07 0.03
CA SER A 101 -15.37 1.84 1.46
C SER A 101 -15.66 3.15 2.22
N GLN A 102 -15.84 3.03 3.54
CA GLN A 102 -15.95 4.18 4.43
C GLN A 102 -14.61 4.51 5.12
N ALA A 103 -13.53 3.83 4.75
CA ALA A 103 -12.20 4.07 5.32
C ALA A 103 -11.58 5.34 4.77
N GLU A 104 -10.61 5.89 5.48
CA GLU A 104 -9.68 6.85 4.91
C GLU A 104 -8.75 6.10 3.95
N VAL A 105 -8.34 6.74 2.87
CA VAL A 105 -7.70 6.05 1.74
C VAL A 105 -6.46 6.78 1.28
N VAL A 106 -5.33 6.06 1.24
CA VAL A 106 -4.07 6.55 0.69
C VAL A 106 -3.48 5.47 -0.21
N GLY A 107 -3.12 5.84 -1.43
CA GLY A 107 -2.36 4.97 -2.32
C GLY A 107 -0.87 5.26 -2.20
N LEU A 108 -0.06 4.21 -2.11
CA LEU A 108 1.40 4.32 -2.06
C LEU A 108 2.00 3.57 -3.25
N HIS A 109 3.06 4.14 -3.82
CA HIS A 109 3.87 3.46 -4.81
C HIS A 109 5.35 3.64 -4.51
N PRO A 110 5.97 2.71 -3.77
CA PRO A 110 7.42 2.68 -3.65
C PRO A 110 8.03 2.40 -5.03
N MET A 111 8.89 3.31 -5.49
CA MET A 111 9.49 3.22 -6.84
C MET A 111 10.70 2.30 -6.84
N THR A 112 10.60 1.17 -6.17
CA THR A 112 11.68 0.19 -6.03
C THR A 112 11.10 -1.16 -5.65
N ALA A 113 11.81 -2.25 -5.99
CA ALA A 113 11.56 -3.54 -5.35
C ALA A 113 11.89 -3.46 -3.86
N PRO A 114 11.38 -4.38 -3.02
CA PRO A 114 11.73 -4.37 -1.60
C PRO A 114 13.25 -4.44 -1.43
N PRO A 115 13.86 -3.43 -0.80
CA PRO A 115 15.33 -3.42 -0.66
C PRO A 115 15.78 -4.38 0.43
N LYS A 116 17.07 -4.71 0.44
CA LYS A 116 17.69 -5.43 1.55
C LYS A 116 17.86 -4.53 2.78
N ALA A 117 17.82 -3.22 2.58
CA ALA A 117 17.93 -2.22 3.64
C ALA A 117 16.66 -2.20 4.51
N PRO A 118 16.75 -1.70 5.76
CA PRO A 118 15.60 -1.64 6.67
C PRO A 118 14.60 -0.54 6.36
N THR A 119 14.95 0.42 5.49
CA THR A 119 14.07 1.53 5.08
C THR A 119 14.16 1.74 3.57
N LEU A 120 13.39 2.70 3.06
CA LEU A 120 13.43 3.12 1.65
C LEU A 120 14.33 4.34 1.42
N LYS A 121 15.32 4.54 2.28
CA LYS A 121 16.24 5.69 2.17
C LYS A 121 16.90 5.74 0.79
N GLY A 122 16.89 6.91 0.17
CA GLY A 122 17.43 7.10 -1.18
C GLY A 122 16.49 6.66 -2.30
N ARG A 123 15.28 6.22 -1.96
CA ARG A 123 14.26 5.79 -2.94
C ARG A 123 13.12 6.81 -2.96
N VAL A 124 12.42 6.86 -4.08
CA VAL A 124 11.23 7.69 -4.25
C VAL A 124 9.99 6.86 -3.95
N MET A 125 9.02 7.46 -3.28
CA MET A 125 7.69 6.88 -3.08
C MET A 125 6.64 7.90 -3.46
N VAL A 126 5.71 7.51 -4.34
CA VAL A 126 4.56 8.35 -4.67
C VAL A 126 3.47 8.12 -3.64
N VAL A 127 2.88 9.20 -3.15
CA VAL A 127 1.81 9.20 -2.15
C VAL A 127 0.58 9.86 -2.75
N CYS A 128 -0.52 9.11 -2.84
CA CYS A 128 -1.80 9.60 -3.35
C CYS A 128 -2.79 9.68 -2.19
N GLU A 129 -2.91 10.85 -1.57
CA GLU A 129 -3.83 11.09 -0.47
C GLU A 129 -5.24 11.32 -1.04
N ALA A 130 -6.03 10.25 -1.16
CA ALA A 130 -7.34 10.32 -1.80
C ALA A 130 -8.43 10.79 -0.83
N ARG A 131 -8.42 10.29 0.39
CA ARG A 131 -9.36 10.68 1.44
C ARG A 131 -8.71 10.44 2.79
N VAL A 132 -8.15 11.50 3.37
CA VAL A 132 -7.39 11.41 4.63
C VAL A 132 -7.72 12.61 5.50
N SER A 133 -7.96 12.39 6.78
CA SER A 133 -8.15 13.44 7.78
C SER A 133 -7.58 13.01 9.14
N GLN A 134 -8.25 12.13 9.87
CA GLN A 134 -7.82 11.69 11.21
C GLN A 134 -6.49 10.93 11.16
N TRP A 135 -6.21 10.20 10.07
CA TRP A 135 -5.01 9.40 9.90
C TRP A 135 -3.82 10.17 9.31
N GLN A 136 -3.98 11.47 9.05
CA GLN A 136 -2.88 12.28 8.49
C GLN A 136 -1.61 12.21 9.34
N PRO A 137 -1.64 12.31 10.68
CA PRO A 137 -0.42 12.20 11.48
C PRO A 137 0.26 10.84 11.35
N PHE A 138 -0.51 9.75 11.25
CA PHE A 138 0.07 8.42 11.05
C PHE A 138 0.70 8.28 9.66
N VAL A 139 0.05 8.78 8.61
CA VAL A 139 0.60 8.77 7.24
C VAL A 139 1.92 9.52 7.20
N GLN A 140 1.99 10.68 7.85
CA GLN A 140 3.22 11.45 7.93
C GLN A 140 4.31 10.70 8.69
N GLN A 141 3.97 10.09 9.83
CA GLN A 141 4.91 9.28 10.60
C GLN A 141 5.45 8.10 9.78
N LEU A 142 4.58 7.43 9.03
CA LEU A 142 4.95 6.32 8.17
C LEU A 142 5.92 6.77 7.08
N CYS A 143 5.64 7.87 6.40
CA CYS A 143 6.50 8.43 5.36
C CYS A 143 7.87 8.82 5.91
N GLU A 144 7.91 9.47 7.06
CA GLU A 144 9.16 9.85 7.72
C GLU A 144 9.98 8.62 8.13
N ALA A 145 9.34 7.62 8.71
CA ALA A 145 10.02 6.41 9.16
C ALA A 145 10.55 5.57 7.99
N LEU A 146 9.88 5.59 6.85
CA LEU A 146 10.36 4.93 5.63
C LEU A 146 11.60 5.62 5.05
N GLU A 147 11.85 6.88 5.39
CA GLU A 147 12.98 7.68 4.91
C GLU A 147 13.01 7.84 3.38
N ALA A 148 11.91 7.53 2.70
CA ALA A 148 11.80 7.72 1.26
C ALA A 148 11.63 9.20 0.92
N GLU A 149 12.04 9.56 -0.28
CA GLU A 149 11.64 10.83 -0.88
C GLU A 149 10.19 10.70 -1.34
N CYS A 150 9.25 11.28 -0.59
CA CYS A 150 7.83 11.18 -0.85
C CYS A 150 7.38 12.28 -1.80
N VAL A 151 6.75 11.88 -2.90
CA VAL A 151 6.19 12.79 -3.91
C VAL A 151 4.69 12.61 -3.92
N ARG A 152 3.94 13.70 -3.74
CA ARG A 152 2.48 13.65 -3.76
C ARG A 152 1.94 13.87 -5.16
N ALA A 153 0.95 13.04 -5.54
CA ALA A 153 0.31 13.10 -6.83
C ALA A 153 -1.14 12.61 -6.72
N THR A 154 -1.99 12.97 -7.69
CA THR A 154 -3.27 12.30 -7.85
C THR A 154 -3.05 10.92 -8.47
N PRO A 155 -3.97 9.94 -8.24
CA PRO A 155 -3.84 8.62 -8.85
C PRO A 155 -3.77 8.68 -10.37
N GLU A 156 -4.58 9.54 -11.00
CA GLU A 156 -4.64 9.70 -12.45
C GLU A 156 -3.34 10.28 -13.00
N HIS A 157 -2.81 11.31 -12.35
CA HIS A 157 -1.54 11.92 -12.76
C HIS A 157 -0.38 10.92 -12.60
N HIS A 158 -0.35 10.18 -11.49
CA HIS A 158 0.65 9.14 -11.27
C HIS A 158 0.64 8.12 -12.42
N ASP A 159 -0.55 7.61 -12.77
CA ASP A 159 -0.66 6.56 -13.79
C ASP A 159 -0.30 7.09 -15.18
N GLN A 160 -0.61 8.34 -15.49
CA GLN A 160 -0.18 9.00 -16.73
C GLN A 160 1.33 9.13 -16.82
N VAL A 161 1.98 9.56 -15.74
CA VAL A 161 3.44 9.68 -15.68
C VAL A 161 4.11 8.32 -15.81
N MET A 162 3.58 7.30 -15.13
CA MET A 162 4.13 5.95 -15.21
C MET A 162 3.99 5.36 -16.63
N ALA A 163 2.87 5.58 -17.30
CA ALA A 163 2.69 5.15 -18.67
C ALA A 163 3.70 5.83 -19.62
N LEU A 164 3.95 7.13 -19.42
CA LEU A 164 4.94 7.87 -20.19
C LEU A 164 6.36 7.34 -19.94
N VAL A 165 6.72 7.10 -18.69
CA VAL A 165 8.03 6.54 -18.32
C VAL A 165 8.24 5.17 -18.96
N GLN A 166 7.25 4.30 -18.93
CA GLN A 166 7.31 2.97 -19.55
C GLN A 166 7.48 3.09 -21.08
N ALA A 167 6.76 4.00 -21.71
CA ALA A 167 6.87 4.25 -23.15
C ALA A 167 8.28 4.76 -23.52
N MET A 168 8.86 5.63 -22.73
CA MET A 168 10.21 6.15 -22.94
C MET A 168 11.26 5.05 -22.78
N VAL A 169 11.15 4.23 -21.74
CA VAL A 169 12.05 3.08 -21.53
C VAL A 169 11.96 2.10 -22.69
N HIS A 170 10.75 1.78 -23.14
CA HIS A 170 10.53 0.89 -24.26
C HIS A 170 11.15 1.45 -25.56
N ALA A 171 10.93 2.73 -25.83
CA ALA A 171 11.52 3.42 -27.00
C ALA A 171 13.06 3.42 -26.94
N THR A 172 13.64 3.60 -25.75
CA THR A 172 15.10 3.54 -25.56
C THR A 172 15.65 2.16 -25.86
N HIS A 173 14.96 1.09 -25.44
CA HIS A 173 15.38 -0.27 -25.73
C HIS A 173 15.27 -0.65 -27.23
N LEU A 174 14.34 -0.04 -27.94
CA LEU A 174 14.13 -0.28 -29.38
C LEU A 174 14.98 0.63 -30.25
N ALA A 175 15.50 1.74 -29.72
CA ALA A 175 16.30 2.68 -30.48
C ALA A 175 17.65 2.04 -30.86
N PRO A 176 18.12 2.23 -32.09
CA PRO A 176 19.44 1.75 -32.49
C PRO A 176 20.50 2.48 -31.68
N VAL A 177 21.50 1.70 -31.22
CA VAL A 177 22.67 2.25 -30.57
C VAL A 177 23.62 2.71 -31.65
N GLY A 178 23.68 3.99 -31.86
CA GLY A 178 24.49 4.57 -32.91
C GLY A 178 25.54 5.52 -32.38
#